data_3364f26d5cc14a2e7c036eb7b62c64cc
#
_entry.id   3364f26d5cc14a2e7c036eb7b62c64cc
#
_cell.length_a   1.000
_cell.length_b   1.000
_cell.length_c   1.000
_cell.angle_alpha   90.00
_cell.angle_beta   90.00
_cell.angle_gamma   90.00
#
_symmetry.space_group_name_H-M   'P 1'
#
loop_
_entity.id
_entity.type
_entity.pdbx_description
1 polymer ?
#
loop_
_entity_poly.entity_id
_entity_poly.type
_entity_poly.pdbx_seq_one_letter_code
_entity_poly.pdbx_strand_id
1 'polypeptide(L)'
;DILSCALPGVAMTTSPIINNNSITIFVGPGTDISELTPEFTLTPGATINPLSGTERNFNTPQEYTVTAADGVWKKTYIISVIDTELATNYNFEDTLGGKKYYIFVEREGGKVVMEWASGNAGYAMTGVAKTADDYPTFQITDGKAGKCLSLVTRSTGFFGQIAGMPIAAGNLFIGSFDVSNAMSNPLKATKFGLPFRHVPTYLAGYYKYKAGDQFTEGGKPVNGKRDICDISVSYTHLR
;
A
#
# COMPACT_ATOMS: atom_id res chain seq x y z
N ASP A 1 6.32 6.95 -17.84
CA ASP A 1 6.32 6.25 -16.54
C ASP A 1 7.68 5.63 -16.24
N ILE A 2 7.98 5.40 -14.95
CA ILE A 2 9.08 4.55 -14.51
C ILE A 2 8.63 3.09 -14.61
N LEU A 3 9.37 2.27 -15.35
CA LEU A 3 9.09 0.85 -15.58
C LEU A 3 9.85 -0.04 -14.60
N SER A 4 11.09 0.34 -14.27
CA SER A 4 11.92 -0.34 -13.28
C SER A 4 12.90 0.64 -12.62
N CYS A 5 13.42 0.22 -11.47
CA CYS A 5 14.45 0.94 -10.75
C CYS A 5 15.51 -0.05 -10.25
N ALA A 6 16.76 0.35 -10.26
CA ALA A 6 17.90 -0.38 -9.73
C ALA A 6 18.78 0.53 -8.86
N LEU A 7 19.57 -0.07 -7.97
CA LEU A 7 20.61 0.60 -7.18
C LEU A 7 21.95 -0.08 -7.48
N PRO A 8 22.74 0.41 -8.45
CA PRO A 8 24.05 -0.15 -8.75
C PRO A 8 24.96 -0.16 -7.51
N GLY A 9 25.59 -1.31 -7.25
CA GLY A 9 26.50 -1.48 -6.11
C GLY A 9 25.81 -1.69 -4.74
N VAL A 10 24.51 -1.63 -4.67
CA VAL A 10 23.74 -1.87 -3.44
C VAL A 10 22.82 -3.08 -3.58
N ALA A 11 22.92 -4.03 -2.66
CA ALA A 11 22.07 -5.22 -2.66
C ALA A 11 20.65 -4.87 -2.19
N MET A 12 19.70 -4.96 -3.10
CA MET A 12 18.29 -4.86 -2.78
C MET A 12 17.78 -6.21 -2.22
N THR A 13 16.93 -6.17 -1.19
CA THR A 13 16.37 -7.38 -0.56
C THR A 13 15.20 -7.96 -1.35
N THR A 14 14.59 -7.15 -2.20
CA THR A 14 13.54 -7.54 -3.15
C THR A 14 13.53 -6.56 -4.34
N SER A 15 12.78 -6.90 -5.40
CA SER A 15 12.52 -5.94 -6.48
C SER A 15 11.80 -4.71 -5.94
N PRO A 16 12.11 -3.51 -6.46
CA PRO A 16 11.41 -2.29 -6.06
C PRO A 16 9.89 -2.39 -6.26
N ILE A 17 9.15 -1.91 -5.29
CA ILE A 17 7.68 -1.84 -5.38
C ILE A 17 7.32 -0.52 -6.05
N ILE A 18 6.83 -0.59 -7.28
CA ILE A 18 6.33 0.57 -8.03
C ILE A 18 4.81 0.59 -7.90
N ASN A 19 4.27 1.59 -7.22
CA ASN A 19 2.84 1.71 -6.97
C ASN A 19 2.37 3.11 -7.37
N ASN A 20 1.73 3.22 -8.54
CA ASN A 20 1.26 4.46 -9.13
C ASN A 20 2.38 5.53 -9.20
N ASN A 21 2.47 6.40 -8.21
CA ASN A 21 3.45 7.49 -8.12
C ASN A 21 4.40 7.37 -6.91
N SER A 22 4.48 6.19 -6.31
CA SER A 22 5.46 5.88 -5.27
C SER A 22 6.35 4.70 -5.69
N ILE A 23 7.60 4.74 -5.29
CA ILE A 23 8.54 3.63 -5.44
C ILE A 23 9.17 3.38 -4.07
N THR A 24 9.07 2.14 -3.59
CA THR A 24 9.72 1.72 -2.37
C THR A 24 10.81 0.70 -2.71
N ILE A 25 12.02 0.97 -2.27
CA ILE A 25 13.21 0.13 -2.44
C ILE A 25 13.61 -0.38 -1.07
N PHE A 26 13.81 -1.69 -0.94
CA PHE A 26 14.28 -2.32 0.30
C PHE A 26 15.72 -2.77 0.16
N VAL A 27 16.57 -2.29 1.06
CA VAL A 27 17.99 -2.66 1.15
C VAL A 27 18.26 -3.38 2.46
N GLY A 28 19.48 -3.89 2.62
CA GLY A 28 19.88 -4.54 3.87
C GLY A 28 19.88 -3.57 5.05
N PRO A 29 19.51 -3.98 6.28
CA PRO A 29 19.62 -3.13 7.46
C PRO A 29 21.03 -2.59 7.64
N GLY A 30 21.11 -1.28 7.95
CA GLY A 30 22.38 -0.58 8.14
C GLY A 30 23.12 -0.25 6.83
N THR A 31 22.48 -0.43 5.68
CA THR A 31 23.02 0.10 4.41
C THR A 31 23.06 1.62 4.48
N ASP A 32 24.19 2.21 4.12
CA ASP A 32 24.27 3.67 3.97
C ASP A 32 23.40 4.11 2.79
N ILE A 33 22.38 4.88 3.07
CA ILE A 33 21.41 5.40 2.10
C ILE A 33 21.57 6.90 1.84
N SER A 34 22.66 7.50 2.34
CA SER A 34 22.91 8.94 2.19
C SER A 34 23.42 9.32 0.79
N GLU A 35 24.01 8.39 0.04
CA GLU A 35 24.66 8.63 -1.25
C GLU A 35 24.33 7.52 -2.25
N LEU A 36 23.05 7.42 -2.66
CA LEU A 36 22.60 6.41 -3.61
C LEU A 36 22.42 6.99 -5.01
N THR A 37 22.73 6.19 -6.03
CA THR A 37 22.63 6.54 -7.45
C THR A 37 21.59 5.67 -8.16
N PRO A 38 20.28 5.91 -7.96
CA PRO A 38 19.25 5.06 -8.55
C PRO A 38 19.21 5.20 -10.07
N GLU A 39 19.13 4.07 -10.76
CA GLU A 39 18.95 3.99 -12.20
C GLU A 39 17.53 3.59 -12.55
N PHE A 40 16.95 4.28 -13.53
CA PHE A 40 15.55 4.10 -13.94
C PHE A 40 15.43 3.67 -15.39
N THR A 41 14.59 2.67 -15.64
CA THR A 41 14.07 2.39 -16.98
C THR A 41 12.74 3.12 -17.14
N LEU A 42 12.61 3.90 -18.19
CA LEU A 42 11.43 4.71 -18.48
C LEU A 42 10.66 4.17 -19.68
N THR A 43 9.41 4.60 -19.82
CA THR A 43 8.68 4.43 -21.09
C THR A 43 9.45 5.08 -22.24
N PRO A 44 9.39 4.52 -23.48
CA PRO A 44 10.16 5.02 -24.61
C PRO A 44 9.95 6.52 -24.85
N GLY A 45 11.06 7.26 -25.01
CA GLY A 45 11.05 8.70 -25.25
C GLY A 45 10.79 9.58 -24.04
N ALA A 46 10.47 9.03 -22.87
CA ALA A 46 10.30 9.82 -21.64
C ALA A 46 11.66 10.23 -21.04
N THR A 47 11.64 11.34 -20.33
CA THR A 47 12.80 11.87 -19.57
C THR A 47 12.48 11.94 -18.09
N ILE A 48 13.50 11.98 -17.23
CA ILE A 48 13.35 12.07 -15.78
C ILE A 48 14.23 13.17 -15.19
N ASN A 49 13.73 13.85 -14.20
CA ASN A 49 14.46 14.86 -13.44
C ASN A 49 14.23 14.65 -11.93
N PRO A 50 15.28 14.50 -11.09
CA PRO A 50 16.70 14.43 -11.45
C PRO A 50 17.02 13.29 -12.43
N LEU A 51 18.15 13.41 -13.12
CA LEU A 51 18.56 12.40 -14.11
C LEU A 51 18.80 11.03 -13.43
N SER A 52 18.54 9.96 -14.17
CA SER A 52 18.90 8.60 -13.78
C SER A 52 20.39 8.51 -13.48
N GLY A 53 20.78 7.84 -12.39
CA GLY A 53 22.16 7.74 -11.93
C GLY A 53 22.68 8.98 -11.16
N THR A 54 21.84 10.00 -10.91
CA THR A 54 22.21 11.12 -10.05
C THR A 54 22.25 10.68 -8.60
N GLU A 55 23.35 10.97 -7.91
CA GLU A 55 23.49 10.70 -6.48
C GLU A 55 22.50 11.53 -5.64
N ARG A 56 21.86 10.88 -4.68
CA ARG A 56 20.85 11.49 -3.80
C ARG A 56 20.91 10.90 -2.40
N ASN A 57 20.50 11.71 -1.42
CA ASN A 57 20.37 11.30 -0.03
C ASN A 57 18.95 10.78 0.24
N PHE A 58 18.84 9.48 0.49
CA PHE A 58 17.56 8.80 0.77
C PHE A 58 17.24 8.65 2.26
N ASN A 59 17.94 9.35 3.14
CA ASN A 59 17.50 9.50 4.54
C ASN A 59 16.09 10.14 4.64
N THR A 60 15.64 10.78 3.57
CA THR A 60 14.26 11.24 3.36
C THR A 60 13.82 10.83 1.95
N PRO A 61 12.51 10.61 1.73
CA PRO A 61 11.98 10.33 0.39
C PRO A 61 12.39 11.39 -0.61
N GLN A 62 12.72 10.97 -1.84
CA GLN A 62 13.16 11.84 -2.92
C GLN A 62 12.11 11.93 -4.02
N GLU A 63 11.95 13.12 -4.58
CA GLU A 63 11.03 13.37 -5.69
C GLU A 63 11.75 13.28 -7.04
N TYR A 64 11.11 12.61 -8.00
CA TYR A 64 11.53 12.50 -9.39
C TYR A 64 10.35 12.78 -10.30
N THR A 65 10.51 13.69 -11.25
CA THR A 65 9.47 14.00 -12.22
C THR A 65 9.79 13.37 -13.57
N VAL A 66 8.92 12.51 -14.06
CA VAL A 66 8.99 11.94 -15.41
C VAL A 66 8.16 12.80 -16.34
N THR A 67 8.76 13.20 -17.47
CA THR A 67 8.08 13.89 -18.57
C THR A 67 7.93 12.90 -19.72
N ALA A 68 6.73 12.77 -20.27
CA ALA A 68 6.44 11.89 -21.39
C ALA A 68 7.14 12.38 -22.69
N ALA A 69 7.19 11.50 -23.70
CA ALA A 69 7.84 11.80 -24.99
C ALA A 69 7.27 13.02 -25.72
N ASP A 70 6.01 13.35 -25.46
CA ASP A 70 5.34 14.57 -26.02
C ASP A 70 5.78 15.86 -25.32
N GLY A 71 6.56 15.79 -24.25
CA GLY A 71 7.02 16.93 -23.47
C GLY A 71 5.94 17.61 -22.62
N VAL A 72 4.70 17.17 -22.68
CA VAL A 72 3.53 17.81 -22.04
C VAL A 72 3.16 17.13 -20.74
N TRP A 73 2.95 15.81 -20.76
CA TRP A 73 2.51 15.06 -19.60
C TRP A 73 3.66 14.82 -18.62
N LYS A 74 3.40 15.14 -17.35
CA LYS A 74 4.37 14.98 -16.26
C LYS A 74 3.76 14.17 -15.13
N LYS A 75 4.57 13.32 -14.52
CA LYS A 75 4.21 12.54 -13.34
C LYS A 75 5.35 12.57 -12.32
N THR A 76 5.05 13.00 -11.11
CA THR A 76 6.02 13.02 -10.01
C THR A 76 5.91 11.73 -9.21
N TYR A 77 7.07 11.08 -9.00
CA TYR A 77 7.24 9.91 -8.16
C TYR A 77 7.92 10.29 -6.85
N ILE A 78 7.43 9.72 -5.76
CA ILE A 78 8.10 9.76 -4.46
C ILE A 78 8.84 8.43 -4.29
N ILE A 79 10.15 8.50 -4.15
CA ILE A 79 11.00 7.32 -4.01
C ILE A 79 11.52 7.25 -2.59
N SER A 80 11.25 6.14 -1.91
CA SER A 80 11.70 5.85 -0.54
C SER A 80 12.65 4.65 -0.56
N VAL A 81 13.73 4.72 0.18
CA VAL A 81 14.61 3.58 0.46
C VAL A 81 14.46 3.19 1.92
N ILE A 82 14.19 1.92 2.16
CA ILE A 82 13.99 1.35 3.48
C ILE A 82 15.17 0.45 3.81
N ASP A 83 15.93 0.85 4.80
CA ASP A 83 17.14 0.19 5.32
C ASP A 83 16.90 -0.50 6.67
N THR A 84 15.64 -0.58 7.10
CA THR A 84 15.23 -1.16 8.38
C THR A 84 14.50 -2.49 8.17
N GLU A 85 14.38 -3.27 9.24
CA GLU A 85 13.57 -4.48 9.23
C GLU A 85 12.08 -4.15 9.31
N LEU A 86 11.27 -5.08 8.81
CA LEU A 86 9.82 -4.98 8.95
C LEU A 86 9.46 -5.00 10.45
N ALA A 87 8.69 -4.01 10.87
CA ALA A 87 8.17 -3.94 12.24
C ALA A 87 7.39 -5.22 12.60
N THR A 88 7.46 -5.64 13.84
CA THR A 88 6.73 -6.79 14.38
C THR A 88 5.67 -6.41 15.42
N ASN A 89 5.55 -5.13 15.72
CA ASN A 89 4.55 -4.58 16.64
C ASN A 89 3.82 -3.43 15.95
N TYR A 90 2.51 -3.55 15.82
CA TYR A 90 1.65 -2.65 15.08
C TYR A 90 0.58 -2.10 15.99
N ASN A 91 0.49 -0.78 16.10
CA ASN A 91 -0.46 -0.10 16.98
C ASN A 91 -1.53 0.70 16.22
N PHE A 92 -1.35 0.92 14.92
CA PHE A 92 -2.26 1.69 14.05
C PHE A 92 -2.53 3.13 14.51
N GLU A 93 -1.62 3.72 15.28
CA GLU A 93 -1.72 5.11 15.76
C GLU A 93 -1.39 6.11 14.66
N ASP A 94 -0.47 5.75 13.75
CA ASP A 94 0.08 6.65 12.75
C ASP A 94 -0.55 6.47 11.37
N THR A 95 -0.85 7.59 10.73
CA THR A 95 -1.32 7.65 9.34
C THR A 95 -0.62 8.78 8.60
N LEU A 96 -0.53 8.69 7.27
CA LEU A 96 -0.06 9.79 6.45
C LEU A 96 -1.13 10.89 6.39
N GLY A 97 -0.74 12.12 6.74
CA GLY A 97 -1.59 13.29 6.65
C GLY A 97 -1.86 13.73 5.21
N GLY A 98 -2.89 14.57 5.03
CA GLY A 98 -3.19 15.22 3.73
C GLY A 98 -3.63 14.28 2.61
N LYS A 99 -3.96 13.03 2.91
CA LYS A 99 -4.44 12.05 1.94
C LYS A 99 -5.97 12.01 1.88
N LYS A 100 -6.50 11.58 0.74
CA LYS A 100 -7.95 11.44 0.51
C LYS A 100 -8.60 10.41 1.44
N TYR A 101 -7.84 9.39 1.83
CA TYR A 101 -8.21 8.32 2.75
C TYR A 101 -7.04 8.01 3.69
N TYR A 102 -7.28 7.25 4.75
CA TYR A 102 -6.24 6.83 5.67
C TYR A 102 -5.23 5.90 4.98
N ILE A 103 -3.96 6.19 5.12
CA ILE A 103 -2.84 5.30 4.82
C ILE A 103 -2.12 5.08 6.14
N PHE A 104 -2.25 3.89 6.70
CA PHE A 104 -1.57 3.51 7.94
C PHE A 104 -0.08 3.31 7.67
N VAL A 105 0.74 3.72 8.62
CA VAL A 105 2.19 3.62 8.52
C VAL A 105 2.80 3.15 9.83
N GLU A 106 3.93 2.46 9.72
CA GLU A 106 4.80 2.19 10.87
C GLU A 106 5.99 3.14 10.80
N ARG A 107 6.43 3.59 11.99
CA ARG A 107 7.55 4.52 12.11
C ARG A 107 8.61 3.96 13.06
N GLU A 108 9.87 4.21 12.70
CA GLU A 108 11.02 3.98 13.55
C GLU A 108 11.90 5.24 13.54
N GLY A 109 12.26 5.74 14.72
CA GLY A 109 13.02 6.99 14.82
C GLY A 109 12.37 8.20 14.12
N GLY A 110 11.02 8.21 13.95
CA GLY A 110 10.27 9.26 13.25
C GLY A 110 10.19 9.07 11.73
N LYS A 111 10.97 8.16 11.14
CA LYS A 111 10.89 7.81 9.71
C LYS A 111 9.78 6.80 9.47
N VAL A 112 9.09 6.90 8.33
CA VAL A 112 8.18 5.85 7.86
C VAL A 112 9.01 4.68 7.36
N VAL A 113 8.86 3.51 8.00
CA VAL A 113 9.55 2.27 7.64
C VAL A 113 8.63 1.28 6.91
N MET A 114 7.32 1.46 7.02
CA MET A 114 6.34 0.66 6.29
C MET A 114 5.06 1.45 6.07
N GLU A 115 4.49 1.30 4.88
CA GLU A 115 3.10 1.70 4.58
C GLU A 115 2.25 0.44 4.47
N TRP A 116 1.11 0.44 5.15
CA TRP A 116 0.10 -0.60 4.98
C TRP A 116 -0.70 -0.36 3.70
N ALA A 117 -0.92 -1.40 2.95
CA ALA A 117 -1.77 -1.37 1.78
C ALA A 117 -3.23 -1.68 2.14
N SER A 118 -4.16 -1.12 1.37
CA SER A 118 -5.60 -1.39 1.47
C SER A 118 -6.29 -1.22 0.13
N GLY A 119 -7.51 -1.71 0.02
CA GLY A 119 -8.39 -1.49 -1.14
C GLY A 119 -8.95 -0.08 -1.26
N ASN A 120 -8.63 0.84 -0.35
CA ASN A 120 -9.14 2.21 -0.36
C ASN A 120 -8.84 2.95 -1.67
N ALA A 121 -7.68 2.73 -2.27
CA ALA A 121 -7.31 3.34 -3.54
C ALA A 121 -8.28 2.93 -4.67
N GLY A 122 -8.66 1.66 -4.72
CA GLY A 122 -9.69 1.17 -5.65
C GLY A 122 -11.07 1.72 -5.32
N TYR A 123 -11.44 1.75 -4.02
CA TYR A 123 -12.71 2.32 -3.59
C TYR A 123 -12.84 3.80 -3.94
N ALA A 124 -11.75 4.56 -3.90
CA ALA A 124 -11.71 5.97 -4.30
C ALA A 124 -12.19 6.22 -5.73
N MET A 125 -12.06 5.24 -6.62
CA MET A 125 -12.51 5.33 -8.02
C MET A 125 -14.03 5.34 -8.14
N THR A 126 -14.76 4.83 -7.15
CA THR A 126 -16.22 4.82 -7.13
C THR A 126 -16.84 6.22 -6.92
N GLY A 127 -16.08 7.15 -6.34
CA GLY A 127 -16.54 8.50 -6.00
C GLY A 127 -17.60 8.56 -4.90
N VAL A 128 -17.90 7.45 -4.21
CA VAL A 128 -18.94 7.38 -3.16
C VAL A 128 -18.49 8.10 -1.89
N ALA A 129 -17.24 7.89 -1.45
CA ALA A 129 -16.70 8.50 -0.24
C ALA A 129 -16.61 10.03 -0.36
N LYS A 130 -17.02 10.74 0.66
CA LYS A 130 -16.94 12.21 0.80
C LYS A 130 -15.84 12.62 1.77
N THR A 131 -15.62 11.82 2.80
CA THR A 131 -14.60 12.01 3.84
C THR A 131 -13.70 10.76 3.92
N ALA A 132 -12.59 10.85 4.64
CA ALA A 132 -11.71 9.70 4.86
C ALA A 132 -12.40 8.58 5.66
N ASP A 133 -13.34 8.90 6.51
CA ASP A 133 -14.10 7.94 7.35
C ASP A 133 -15.16 7.16 6.56
N ASP A 134 -15.49 7.60 5.33
CA ASP A 134 -16.43 6.88 4.46
C ASP A 134 -15.77 5.70 3.73
N TYR A 135 -14.45 5.59 3.81
CA TYR A 135 -13.73 4.49 3.18
C TYR A 135 -13.88 3.18 3.96
N PRO A 136 -13.74 2.02 3.29
CA PRO A 136 -13.82 0.71 3.96
C PRO A 136 -12.78 0.49 5.05
N THR A 137 -11.60 1.13 4.93
CA THR A 137 -10.49 1.03 5.87
C THR A 137 -10.17 2.42 6.41
N PHE A 138 -10.37 2.63 7.71
CA PHE A 138 -10.19 3.94 8.34
C PHE A 138 -9.75 3.82 9.80
N GLN A 139 -9.36 4.94 10.41
CA GLN A 139 -8.90 4.98 11.79
C GLN A 139 -10.02 5.48 12.71
N ILE A 140 -10.14 4.88 13.88
CA ILE A 140 -11.06 5.31 14.94
C ILE A 140 -10.33 5.42 16.29
N THR A 141 -10.95 6.09 17.26
CA THR A 141 -10.39 6.33 18.60
C THR A 141 -10.83 5.32 19.67
N ASP A 142 -11.48 4.22 19.28
CA ASP A 142 -12.00 3.17 20.18
C ASP A 142 -11.06 1.95 20.26
N GLY A 143 -9.75 2.18 20.31
CA GLY A 143 -8.75 1.14 20.46
C GLY A 143 -8.62 0.59 21.86
N LYS A 144 -7.86 -0.49 22.04
CA LYS A 144 -7.47 -1.03 23.37
C LYS A 144 -6.71 0.03 24.18
N ALA A 145 -5.84 0.80 23.48
CA ALA A 145 -5.14 1.95 23.99
C ALA A 145 -4.96 2.92 22.82
N GLY A 146 -5.63 4.08 22.85
CA GLY A 146 -5.55 5.06 21.78
C GLY A 146 -6.41 4.74 20.57
N LYS A 147 -5.86 4.93 19.37
CA LYS A 147 -6.55 4.71 18.11
C LYS A 147 -6.47 3.24 17.67
N CYS A 148 -7.27 2.87 16.71
CA CYS A 148 -7.20 1.56 16.09
C CYS A 148 -7.69 1.59 14.64
N LEU A 149 -7.39 0.52 13.93
CA LEU A 149 -7.88 0.22 12.60
C LEU A 149 -9.36 -0.20 12.66
N SER A 150 -10.18 0.37 11.78
CA SER A 150 -11.55 -0.06 11.53
C SER A 150 -11.69 -0.56 10.09
N LEU A 151 -12.24 -1.76 9.94
CA LEU A 151 -12.52 -2.39 8.65
C LEU A 151 -14.02 -2.60 8.53
N VAL A 152 -14.65 -2.00 7.50
CA VAL A 152 -16.10 -2.04 7.30
C VAL A 152 -16.41 -2.35 5.83
N THR A 153 -17.35 -3.24 5.59
CA THR A 153 -17.90 -3.45 4.25
C THR A 153 -18.77 -2.26 3.84
N ARG A 154 -18.48 -1.67 2.70
CA ARG A 154 -19.19 -0.50 2.16
C ARG A 154 -19.79 -0.80 0.79
N SER A 155 -20.91 -0.14 0.47
CA SER A 155 -21.44 -0.13 -0.89
C SER A 155 -20.51 0.66 -1.82
N THR A 156 -20.30 0.16 -3.01
CA THR A 156 -19.54 0.83 -4.08
C THR A 156 -20.40 1.75 -4.96
N GLY A 157 -21.69 1.86 -4.59
CA GLY A 157 -22.66 2.66 -5.31
C GLY A 157 -22.96 2.13 -6.71
N PHE A 158 -23.53 2.98 -7.54
CA PHE A 158 -23.96 2.62 -8.90
C PHE A 158 -22.82 2.16 -9.80
N PHE A 159 -21.67 2.86 -9.72
CA PHE A 159 -20.50 2.53 -10.54
C PHE A 159 -19.96 1.13 -10.28
N GLY A 160 -19.79 0.78 -8.98
CA GLY A 160 -19.32 -0.56 -8.61
C GLY A 160 -20.34 -1.67 -8.94
N GLN A 161 -21.64 -1.37 -8.86
CA GLN A 161 -22.67 -2.32 -9.30
C GLN A 161 -22.55 -2.68 -10.78
N ILE A 162 -22.35 -1.68 -11.65
CA ILE A 162 -22.13 -1.90 -13.09
C ILE A 162 -20.86 -2.72 -13.33
N ALA A 163 -19.81 -2.46 -12.55
CA ALA A 163 -18.55 -3.19 -12.62
C ALA A 163 -18.61 -4.61 -12.00
N GLY A 164 -19.78 -5.06 -11.52
CA GLY A 164 -19.95 -6.37 -10.88
C GLY A 164 -19.38 -6.46 -9.47
N MET A 165 -19.06 -5.33 -8.84
CA MET A 165 -18.47 -5.22 -7.49
C MET A 165 -19.36 -4.33 -6.60
N PRO A 166 -20.56 -4.77 -6.20
CA PRO A 166 -21.55 -3.93 -5.51
C PRO A 166 -21.12 -3.51 -4.09
N ILE A 167 -20.20 -4.24 -3.48
CA ILE A 167 -19.65 -3.97 -2.15
C ILE A 167 -18.12 -4.05 -2.18
N ALA A 168 -17.48 -3.35 -1.27
CA ALA A 168 -16.05 -3.43 -0.99
C ALA A 168 -15.84 -3.73 0.50
N ALA A 169 -15.15 -4.82 0.79
CA ALA A 169 -14.75 -5.15 2.15
C ALA A 169 -13.59 -4.25 2.61
N GLY A 170 -13.64 -3.84 3.87
CA GLY A 170 -12.48 -3.23 4.53
C GLY A 170 -11.36 -4.26 4.63
N ASN A 171 -10.16 -3.89 4.25
CA ASN A 171 -8.97 -4.74 4.32
C ASN A 171 -7.73 -3.91 4.60
N LEU A 172 -6.76 -4.52 5.26
CA LEU A 172 -5.42 -3.97 5.46
C LEU A 172 -4.42 -5.11 5.36
N PHE A 173 -3.34 -4.90 4.65
CA PHE A 173 -2.34 -5.94 4.44
C PHE A 173 -0.94 -5.37 4.23
N ILE A 174 0.06 -6.18 4.51
CA ILE A 174 1.45 -5.89 4.19
C ILE A 174 1.67 -6.18 2.70
N GLY A 175 2.14 -5.18 1.96
CA GLY A 175 2.33 -5.27 0.51
C GLY A 175 1.96 -3.99 -0.22
N SER A 176 1.40 -4.11 -1.43
CA SER A 176 0.95 -2.95 -2.22
C SER A 176 -0.36 -3.22 -2.96
N PHE A 177 -1.08 -2.16 -3.30
CA PHE A 177 -2.31 -2.22 -4.07
C PHE A 177 -2.15 -1.42 -5.37
N ASP A 178 -2.15 -2.12 -6.50
CA ASP A 178 -1.99 -1.55 -7.84
C ASP A 178 -3.33 -1.13 -8.43
N VAL A 179 -3.61 0.16 -8.40
CA VAL A 179 -4.88 0.74 -8.88
C VAL A 179 -5.09 0.50 -10.37
N SER A 180 -4.02 0.45 -11.17
CA SER A 180 -4.12 0.25 -12.63
C SER A 180 -4.74 -1.11 -12.99
N ASN A 181 -4.52 -2.11 -12.14
CA ASN A 181 -5.08 -3.45 -12.28
C ASN A 181 -6.44 -3.64 -11.59
N ALA A 182 -6.86 -2.70 -10.73
CA ALA A 182 -8.05 -2.88 -9.88
C ALA A 182 -9.34 -3.16 -10.67
N MET A 183 -9.48 -2.58 -11.86
CA MET A 183 -10.68 -2.77 -12.70
C MET A 183 -10.53 -3.88 -13.75
N SER A 184 -9.35 -4.02 -14.34
CA SER A 184 -9.11 -4.97 -15.43
C SER A 184 -8.75 -6.37 -14.95
N ASN A 185 -8.04 -6.48 -13.85
CA ASN A 185 -7.62 -7.75 -13.24
C ASN A 185 -7.48 -7.61 -11.72
N PRO A 186 -8.59 -7.62 -10.95
CA PRO A 186 -8.59 -7.38 -9.51
C PRO A 186 -7.65 -8.29 -8.72
N LEU A 187 -7.46 -9.55 -9.18
CA LEU A 187 -6.54 -10.51 -8.54
C LEU A 187 -5.06 -10.08 -8.64
N LYS A 188 -4.71 -9.26 -9.64
CA LYS A 188 -3.36 -8.71 -9.80
C LYS A 188 -3.18 -7.35 -9.12
N ALA A 189 -4.26 -6.73 -8.66
CA ALA A 189 -4.21 -5.45 -7.96
C ALA A 189 -3.55 -5.57 -6.59
N THR A 190 -3.77 -6.68 -5.89
CA THR A 190 -3.20 -6.93 -4.57
C THR A 190 -1.89 -7.69 -4.71
N LYS A 191 -0.83 -7.11 -4.20
CA LYS A 191 0.50 -7.72 -4.13
C LYS A 191 0.85 -7.86 -2.65
N PHE A 192 0.81 -9.09 -2.14
CA PHE A 192 1.07 -9.38 -0.73
C PHE A 192 2.56 -9.55 -0.43
N GLY A 193 2.94 -9.17 0.77
CA GLY A 193 4.23 -9.45 1.39
C GLY A 193 5.25 -8.33 1.23
N LEU A 194 6.12 -8.25 2.24
CA LEU A 194 7.36 -7.49 2.27
C LEU A 194 8.47 -8.40 2.79
N PRO A 195 9.74 -8.07 2.53
CA PRO A 195 10.87 -8.84 3.05
C PRO A 195 10.80 -8.96 4.57
N PHE A 196 10.89 -10.19 5.09
CA PHE A 196 10.89 -10.49 6.51
C PHE A 196 11.94 -11.54 6.80
N ARG A 197 12.84 -11.29 7.75
CA ARG A 197 14.03 -12.09 7.98
C ARG A 197 13.92 -13.05 9.17
N HIS A 198 12.86 -12.89 9.96
CA HIS A 198 12.63 -13.74 11.15
C HIS A 198 11.60 -14.81 10.80
N VAL A 199 11.64 -15.92 11.57
CA VAL A 199 10.60 -16.95 11.50
C VAL A 199 9.49 -16.56 12.48
N PRO A 200 8.29 -16.20 12.01
CA PRO A 200 7.19 -15.84 12.89
C PRO A 200 6.72 -17.09 13.64
N THR A 201 6.51 -16.97 14.96
CA THR A 201 6.06 -18.06 15.82
C THR A 201 4.60 -17.92 16.23
N TYR A 202 4.11 -16.69 16.32
CA TYR A 202 2.69 -16.41 16.64
C TYR A 202 2.29 -15.02 16.12
N LEU A 203 0.98 -14.85 15.93
CA LEU A 203 0.32 -13.57 15.75
C LEU A 203 -0.57 -13.34 16.96
N ALA A 204 -0.40 -12.21 17.63
CA ALA A 204 -1.22 -11.81 18.78
C ALA A 204 -1.75 -10.41 18.61
N GLY A 205 -2.94 -10.15 19.11
CA GLY A 205 -3.55 -8.82 19.03
C GLY A 205 -4.92 -8.75 19.68
N TYR A 206 -5.52 -7.57 19.64
CA TYR A 206 -6.86 -7.33 20.13
C TYR A 206 -7.76 -6.97 18.95
N TYR A 207 -8.94 -7.55 18.90
CA TYR A 207 -9.93 -7.23 17.89
C TYR A 207 -11.34 -7.24 18.46
N LYS A 208 -12.22 -6.46 17.83
CA LYS A 208 -13.67 -6.50 18.01
C LYS A 208 -14.27 -6.86 16.66
N TYR A 209 -15.25 -7.74 16.64
CA TYR A 209 -15.91 -8.15 15.41
C TYR A 209 -17.42 -8.14 15.57
N LYS A 210 -18.10 -7.58 14.57
CA LYS A 210 -19.53 -7.65 14.41
C LYS A 210 -19.83 -8.01 12.95
N ALA A 211 -20.46 -9.16 12.74
CA ALA A 211 -20.92 -9.54 11.40
C ALA A 211 -21.93 -8.52 10.88
N GLY A 212 -21.90 -8.26 9.57
CA GLY A 212 -22.94 -7.47 8.90
C GLY A 212 -24.31 -8.12 9.04
N ASP A 213 -25.35 -7.30 8.98
CA ASP A 213 -26.74 -7.75 9.15
C ASP A 213 -27.20 -8.64 7.98
N GLN A 214 -26.57 -8.53 6.82
CA GLN A 214 -26.90 -9.27 5.63
C GLN A 214 -25.67 -9.84 4.91
N PHE A 215 -25.62 -11.16 4.79
CA PHE A 215 -24.62 -11.84 3.97
C PHE A 215 -25.03 -11.80 2.50
N THR A 216 -24.09 -11.50 1.60
CA THR A 216 -24.29 -11.48 0.15
C THR A 216 -23.32 -12.41 -0.54
N GLU A 217 -23.79 -13.14 -1.55
CA GLU A 217 -22.97 -14.01 -2.41
C GLU A 217 -23.32 -13.72 -3.87
N GLY A 218 -22.31 -13.42 -4.70
CA GLY A 218 -22.53 -12.97 -6.07
C GLY A 218 -23.42 -11.71 -6.18
N GLY A 219 -23.34 -10.82 -5.19
CA GLY A 219 -24.14 -9.59 -5.12
C GLY A 219 -25.60 -9.78 -4.72
N LYS A 220 -26.02 -11.01 -4.35
CA LYS A 220 -27.39 -11.32 -3.92
C LYS A 220 -27.43 -11.66 -2.42
N PRO A 221 -28.47 -11.22 -1.68
CA PRO A 221 -28.67 -11.60 -0.29
C PRO A 221 -28.83 -13.11 -0.11
N VAL A 222 -28.17 -13.67 0.90
CA VAL A 222 -28.31 -15.08 1.29
C VAL A 222 -28.74 -15.16 2.75
N ASN A 223 -29.91 -15.76 2.97
CA ASN A 223 -30.45 -15.93 4.32
C ASN A 223 -29.74 -17.10 5.06
N GLY A 224 -29.61 -16.95 6.38
CA GLY A 224 -29.05 -18.00 7.24
C GLY A 224 -27.52 -18.09 7.22
N LYS A 225 -26.81 -17.32 6.40
CA LYS A 225 -25.36 -17.18 6.46
C LYS A 225 -24.96 -15.91 7.20
N ARG A 226 -23.81 -15.95 7.87
CA ARG A 226 -23.17 -14.79 8.49
C ARG A 226 -21.78 -14.62 7.92
N ASP A 227 -21.36 -13.37 7.82
CA ASP A 227 -19.99 -13.02 7.49
C ASP A 227 -19.03 -13.39 8.63
N ILE A 228 -17.79 -13.68 8.31
CA ILE A 228 -16.71 -13.91 9.27
C ILE A 228 -15.52 -13.01 8.90
N CYS A 229 -14.79 -12.52 9.91
CA CYS A 229 -13.53 -11.84 9.65
C CYS A 229 -12.40 -12.85 9.47
N ASP A 230 -11.39 -12.45 8.70
CA ASP A 230 -10.14 -13.19 8.57
C ASP A 230 -8.99 -12.30 9.07
N ILE A 231 -8.19 -12.83 9.98
CA ILE A 231 -6.94 -12.23 10.45
C ILE A 231 -5.87 -13.30 10.31
N SER A 232 -5.01 -13.16 9.34
CA SER A 232 -4.04 -14.20 8.99
C SER A 232 -2.65 -13.65 8.68
N VAL A 233 -1.64 -14.50 8.87
CA VAL A 233 -0.27 -14.27 8.40
C VAL A 233 0.09 -15.40 7.45
N SER A 234 0.58 -15.02 6.27
CA SER A 234 1.21 -15.96 5.35
C SER A 234 2.70 -15.61 5.26
N TYR A 235 3.55 -16.57 5.54
CA TYR A 235 5.00 -16.47 5.45
C TYR A 235 5.51 -17.46 4.44
N THR A 236 6.15 -16.96 3.37
CA THR A 236 6.76 -17.80 2.34
C THR A 236 8.28 -17.79 2.49
N HIS A 237 8.86 -18.96 2.61
CA HIS A 237 10.31 -19.14 2.60
C HIS A 237 10.77 -19.29 1.15
N LEU A 238 11.48 -18.30 0.63
CA LEU A 238 12.19 -18.46 -0.63
C LEU A 238 13.45 -19.29 -0.33
N ARG A 239 13.53 -20.51 -0.87
CA ARG A 239 14.73 -21.36 -0.87
C ARG A 239 15.65 -20.95 -1.99
#